data_657564be02e772fb77912675e6ca0192
#
_entry.id   657564be02e772fb77912675e6ca0192
#
_cell.length_a   1.000
_cell.length_b   1.000
_cell.length_c   1.000
_cell.angle_alpha   90.00
_cell.angle_beta   90.00
_cell.angle_gamma   90.00
#
_symmetry.space_group_name_H-M   'P 1'
#
loop_
_entity.id
_entity.type
_entity.pdbx_description
1 polymer ?
#
loop_
_entity_poly.entity_id
_entity_poly.type
_entity_poly.pdbx_seq_one_letter_code
_entity_poly.pdbx_strand_id
1 'polypeptide(L)'
;HVIAQNSSFYSVALAKETSPKNLAIGVFDSGIGGLTVLDAIINADYYNAANEPNVDSEKDFCNEQFIYFADQANMPYSNYIEEGKTELLREHILKDALFLLNNKYHSSPGSEEINTDKPGVKAIVIACNTATAYGKPQVEELCKIIGFKGKVIGVIDAGCKGTLDMIGENENATIAVLATPATVASGAYINTLNKLKKDQKGEIAVIQQGGKGLHESIDNKPEFIG
;
A
#
# COMPACT_ATOMS: atom_id res chain seq x y z
N HIS A 1 8.44 -7.18 -18.14
CA HIS A 1 9.45 -7.20 -19.22
C HIS A 1 10.39 -5.97 -19.22
N VAL A 2 9.90 -4.80 -18.88
CA VAL A 2 10.69 -3.54 -18.90
C VAL A 2 11.65 -3.44 -17.72
N ILE A 3 11.33 -4.05 -16.61
CA ILE A 3 12.11 -3.97 -15.36
C ILE A 3 13.39 -4.81 -15.43
N ALA A 4 13.40 -5.86 -16.24
CA ALA A 4 14.44 -6.89 -16.13
C ALA A 4 15.67 -6.69 -17.02
N GLN A 5 15.62 -5.85 -18.03
CA GLN A 5 16.57 -6.10 -19.11
C GLN A 5 17.74 -5.15 -19.25
N ASN A 6 17.75 -3.92 -18.76
CA ASN A 6 18.89 -3.05 -19.07
C ASN A 6 19.21 -1.88 -18.12
N SER A 7 18.75 -1.86 -16.91
CA SER A 7 19.18 -0.83 -15.96
C SER A 7 19.75 -1.46 -14.69
N SER A 8 21.03 -1.19 -14.44
CA SER A 8 21.68 -1.53 -13.17
C SER A 8 20.96 -0.92 -11.94
N PHE A 9 20.14 0.12 -12.17
CA PHE A 9 19.33 0.76 -11.15
C PHE A 9 18.23 -0.19 -10.64
N TYR A 10 17.55 -0.91 -11.53
CA TYR A 10 16.48 -1.85 -11.18
C TYR A 10 16.97 -3.28 -10.85
N SER A 11 18.26 -3.55 -10.98
CA SER A 11 18.79 -4.83 -10.51
C SER A 11 18.71 -4.88 -8.99
N VAL A 12 17.75 -5.66 -8.47
CA VAL A 12 17.58 -5.86 -7.03
C VAL A 12 18.70 -6.77 -6.54
N ALA A 13 19.73 -6.18 -5.95
CA ALA A 13 20.51 -6.90 -4.99
C ALA A 13 19.70 -6.90 -3.70
N LEU A 14 18.92 -7.95 -3.45
CA LEU A 14 18.35 -8.15 -2.11
C LEU A 14 19.50 -8.02 -1.12
N ALA A 15 19.29 -7.16 -0.12
CA ALA A 15 20.27 -6.94 0.92
C ALA A 15 20.68 -8.30 1.49
N LYS A 16 21.92 -8.72 1.20
CA LYS A 16 22.47 -9.93 1.79
C LYS A 16 22.43 -9.74 3.30
N GLU A 17 21.62 -10.55 3.97
CA GLU A 17 21.61 -10.79 5.41
C GLU A 17 21.96 -9.57 6.28
N THR A 18 21.11 -8.56 6.26
CA THR A 18 21.04 -7.62 7.36
C THR A 18 20.10 -8.20 8.41
N SER A 19 20.47 -8.09 9.69
CA SER A 19 19.57 -8.43 10.79
C SER A 19 18.20 -7.78 10.51
N PRO A 20 17.05 -8.48 10.69
CA PRO A 20 15.72 -7.89 10.50
C PRO A 20 15.52 -6.56 11.24
N LYS A 21 16.29 -6.33 12.33
CA LYS A 21 16.28 -5.07 13.10
C LYS A 21 16.83 -3.87 12.31
N ASN A 22 17.64 -4.10 11.27
CA ASN A 22 18.22 -3.04 10.44
C ASN A 22 17.44 -2.79 9.16
N LEU A 23 16.34 -3.53 8.95
CA LEU A 23 15.48 -3.36 7.79
C LEU A 23 14.29 -2.47 8.14
N ALA A 24 13.92 -1.58 7.23
CA ALA A 24 12.80 -0.67 7.40
C ALA A 24 11.45 -1.34 7.03
N ILE A 25 10.35 -0.69 7.40
CA ILE A 25 9.04 -0.91 6.81
C ILE A 25 8.86 0.11 5.68
N GLY A 26 8.71 -0.37 4.45
CA GLY A 26 8.46 0.47 3.29
C GLY A 26 6.98 0.77 3.16
N VAL A 27 6.62 2.03 3.01
CA VAL A 27 5.24 2.48 2.77
C VAL A 27 5.22 3.29 1.50
N PHE A 28 4.36 2.96 0.53
CA PHE A 28 4.21 3.82 -0.64
C PHE A 28 2.76 4.18 -0.95
N ASP A 29 2.59 5.34 -1.54
CA ASP A 29 1.33 5.88 -2.03
C ASP A 29 1.58 6.64 -3.34
N SER A 30 0.54 6.87 -4.12
CA SER A 30 0.60 7.74 -5.31
C SER A 30 0.79 9.23 -4.95
N GLY A 31 0.50 9.61 -3.70
CA GLY A 31 0.54 10.99 -3.24
C GLY A 31 0.94 11.11 -1.77
N ILE A 32 0.26 11.98 -1.05
CA ILE A 32 0.51 12.24 0.37
C ILE A 32 -0.58 11.66 1.30
N GLY A 33 -1.67 11.12 0.75
CA GLY A 33 -2.78 10.55 1.54
C GLY A 33 -2.33 9.37 2.41
N GLY A 34 -1.37 8.59 1.92
CA GLY A 34 -0.77 7.48 2.66
C GLY A 34 0.02 7.88 3.91
N LEU A 35 0.30 9.18 4.12
CA LEU A 35 0.89 9.67 5.39
C LEU A 35 -0.05 9.43 6.57
N THR A 36 -1.36 9.45 6.37
CA THR A 36 -2.33 9.10 7.41
C THR A 36 -2.25 7.62 7.81
N VAL A 37 -1.97 6.76 6.83
CA VAL A 37 -1.75 5.31 7.07
C VAL A 37 -0.43 5.12 7.84
N LEU A 38 0.63 5.81 7.43
CA LEU A 38 1.92 5.77 8.13
C LEU A 38 1.78 6.28 9.57
N ASP A 39 1.08 7.40 9.78
CA ASP A 39 0.85 7.96 11.11
C ASP A 39 0.08 6.97 12.00
N ALA A 40 -0.95 6.32 11.47
CA ALA A 40 -1.69 5.29 12.19
C ALA A 40 -0.80 4.09 12.59
N ILE A 41 0.13 3.68 11.73
CA ILE A 41 1.08 2.59 12.04
C ILE A 41 2.06 3.04 13.12
N ILE A 42 2.67 4.22 12.99
CA ILE A 42 3.66 4.73 13.95
C ILE A 42 3.06 4.94 15.34
N ASN A 43 1.77 5.28 15.41
CA ASN A 43 1.06 5.52 16.65
C ASN A 43 0.27 4.30 17.16
N ALA A 44 0.38 3.15 16.50
CA ALA A 44 -0.30 1.94 16.94
C ALA A 44 0.20 1.50 18.33
N ASP A 45 -0.74 1.12 19.18
CA ASP A 45 -0.53 0.58 20.52
C ASP A 45 -1.69 -0.42 20.76
N TYR A 46 -1.51 -1.63 20.25
CA TYR A 46 -2.49 -2.73 20.35
C TYR A 46 -1.92 -3.97 21.03
N TYR A 47 -0.59 -4.05 21.14
CA TYR A 47 0.12 -5.22 21.66
C TYR A 47 1.15 -4.78 22.71
N ASN A 48 1.29 -5.56 23.77
CA ASN A 48 2.34 -5.35 24.77
C ASN A 48 3.70 -5.90 24.29
N ALA A 49 4.73 -5.67 25.09
CA ALA A 49 6.09 -6.15 24.82
C ALA A 49 6.20 -7.69 24.65
N ALA A 50 5.23 -8.45 25.15
CA ALA A 50 5.13 -9.90 24.95
C ALA A 50 4.38 -10.28 23.65
N ASN A 51 3.99 -9.29 22.85
CA ASN A 51 3.20 -9.46 21.62
C ASN A 51 1.80 -10.07 21.88
N GLU A 52 1.22 -9.74 23.03
CA GLU A 52 -0.14 -10.09 23.40
C GLU A 52 -1.06 -8.88 23.19
N PRO A 53 -2.33 -9.06 22.76
CA PRO A 53 -3.27 -7.94 22.60
C PRO A 53 -3.50 -7.21 23.93
N ASN A 54 -2.87 -6.07 24.09
CA ASN A 54 -2.99 -5.22 25.28
C ASN A 54 -2.38 -3.84 25.00
N VAL A 55 -3.14 -2.78 25.25
CA VAL A 55 -2.68 -1.39 25.19
C VAL A 55 -1.85 -1.11 26.42
N ASP A 56 -0.56 -0.80 26.27
CA ASP A 56 0.37 -0.58 27.39
C ASP A 56 1.04 0.80 27.38
N SER A 57 0.63 1.69 26.50
CA SER A 57 1.17 3.03 26.26
C SER A 57 2.57 3.05 25.62
N GLU A 58 3.09 1.90 25.21
CA GLU A 58 4.25 1.80 24.34
C GLU A 58 3.82 1.51 22.90
N LYS A 59 4.33 2.28 21.95
CA LYS A 59 3.94 2.10 20.55
C LYS A 59 4.52 0.80 20.01
N ASP A 60 3.69 -0.02 19.36
CA ASP A 60 4.06 -1.33 18.80
C ASP A 60 5.27 -1.28 17.85
N PHE A 61 5.45 -0.15 17.17
CA PHE A 61 6.50 0.04 16.16
C PHE A 61 7.57 1.06 16.58
N CYS A 62 7.74 1.34 17.91
CA CYS A 62 8.67 2.36 18.41
C CYS A 62 10.15 2.12 18.04
N ASN A 63 10.52 0.88 17.75
CA ASN A 63 11.87 0.48 17.37
C ASN A 63 12.05 0.27 15.87
N GLU A 64 11.03 0.60 15.06
CA GLU A 64 11.05 0.38 13.62
C GLU A 64 11.48 1.63 12.86
N GLN A 65 12.19 1.40 11.75
CA GLN A 65 12.46 2.44 10.75
C GLN A 65 11.42 2.37 9.65
N PHE A 66 11.05 3.54 9.12
CA PHE A 66 10.09 3.63 8.02
C PHE A 66 10.72 4.35 6.82
N ILE A 67 10.39 3.88 5.63
CA ILE A 67 10.67 4.58 4.38
C ILE A 67 9.31 4.87 3.73
N TYR A 68 8.96 6.15 3.64
CA TYR A 68 7.79 6.59 2.89
C TYR A 68 8.18 7.03 1.49
N PHE A 69 7.48 6.53 0.50
CA PHE A 69 7.64 6.90 -0.90
C PHE A 69 6.32 7.40 -1.48
N ALA A 70 6.30 8.63 -2.00
CA ALA A 70 5.16 9.22 -2.68
C ALA A 70 5.45 9.35 -4.17
N ASP A 71 4.74 8.60 -5.01
CA ASP A 71 4.90 8.65 -6.48
C ASP A 71 4.12 9.82 -7.10
N GLN A 72 4.39 11.04 -6.62
CA GLN A 72 3.70 12.25 -7.05
C GLN A 72 3.89 12.56 -8.54
N ALA A 73 4.99 12.10 -9.13
CA ALA A 73 5.29 12.32 -10.55
C ALA A 73 4.28 11.61 -11.47
N ASN A 74 3.69 10.51 -11.02
CA ASN A 74 2.78 9.66 -11.78
C ASN A 74 1.32 9.73 -11.26
N MET A 75 1.01 10.59 -10.28
CA MET A 75 -0.37 10.78 -9.82
C MET A 75 -1.18 11.68 -10.79
N PRO A 76 -2.53 11.56 -10.82
CA PRO A 76 -3.33 10.60 -10.06
C PRO A 76 -3.45 9.25 -10.77
N TYR A 77 -3.36 8.17 -10.02
CA TYR A 77 -3.41 6.80 -10.55
C TYR A 77 -4.76 6.43 -11.19
N SER A 78 -5.86 7.10 -10.82
CA SER A 78 -7.17 6.92 -11.43
C SER A 78 -7.18 7.20 -12.93
N ASN A 79 -6.40 8.19 -13.39
CA ASN A 79 -6.36 8.60 -14.79
C ASN A 79 -5.91 7.46 -15.72
N TYR A 80 -4.93 6.64 -15.27
CA TYR A 80 -4.48 5.48 -16.07
C TYR A 80 -5.60 4.48 -16.33
N ILE A 81 -6.51 4.31 -15.37
CA ILE A 81 -7.65 3.41 -15.51
C ILE A 81 -8.67 4.00 -16.48
N GLU A 82 -8.99 5.28 -16.32
CA GLU A 82 -9.94 6.00 -17.19
C GLU A 82 -9.45 6.05 -18.64
N GLU A 83 -8.16 6.12 -18.86
CA GLU A 83 -7.52 6.11 -20.17
C GLU A 83 -7.23 4.71 -20.72
N GLY A 84 -7.61 3.64 -20.02
CA GLY A 84 -7.35 2.26 -20.42
C GLY A 84 -5.88 1.84 -20.33
N LYS A 85 -5.05 2.58 -19.59
CA LYS A 85 -3.60 2.38 -19.43
C LYS A 85 -3.25 1.58 -18.18
N THR A 86 -4.04 0.59 -17.81
CA THR A 86 -3.87 -0.20 -16.58
C THR A 86 -2.50 -0.88 -16.50
N GLU A 87 -1.94 -1.34 -17.62
CA GLU A 87 -0.61 -1.99 -17.62
C GLU A 87 0.50 -0.98 -17.29
N LEU A 88 0.39 0.27 -17.76
CA LEU A 88 1.33 1.32 -17.41
C LEU A 88 1.24 1.67 -15.92
N LEU A 89 0.03 1.73 -15.37
CA LEU A 89 -0.16 1.90 -13.92
C LEU A 89 0.52 0.78 -13.13
N ARG A 90 0.34 -0.48 -13.53
CA ARG A 90 1.02 -1.63 -12.90
C ARG A 90 2.53 -1.51 -12.96
N GLU A 91 3.06 -1.01 -14.07
CA GLU A 91 4.50 -0.75 -14.21
C GLU A 91 4.99 0.29 -13.19
N HIS A 92 4.26 1.39 -12.97
CA HIS A 92 4.59 2.37 -11.95
C HIS A 92 4.59 1.75 -10.55
N ILE A 93 3.51 1.04 -10.19
CA ILE A 93 3.39 0.36 -8.90
C ILE A 93 4.55 -0.64 -8.66
N LEU A 94 4.95 -1.37 -9.70
CA LEU A 94 6.11 -2.27 -9.59
C LEU A 94 7.42 -1.51 -9.41
N LYS A 95 7.59 -0.35 -10.05
CA LYS A 95 8.77 0.52 -9.86
C LYS A 95 8.83 1.08 -8.44
N ASP A 96 7.69 1.46 -7.85
CA ASP A 96 7.61 1.91 -6.46
C ASP A 96 8.05 0.80 -5.49
N ALA A 97 7.52 -0.41 -5.70
CA ALA A 97 7.93 -1.57 -4.91
C ALA A 97 9.43 -1.88 -5.07
N LEU A 98 9.96 -1.81 -6.29
CA LEU A 98 11.39 -2.00 -6.55
C LEU A 98 12.24 -0.93 -5.89
N PHE A 99 11.81 0.33 -5.88
CA PHE A 99 12.49 1.40 -5.16
C PHE A 99 12.59 1.07 -3.67
N LEU A 100 11.51 0.60 -3.03
CA LEU A 100 11.53 0.22 -1.63
C LEU A 100 12.44 -0.99 -1.36
N LEU A 101 12.39 -2.00 -2.23
CA LEU A 101 13.18 -3.23 -2.11
C LEU A 101 14.67 -3.01 -2.35
N ASN A 102 15.02 -2.01 -3.15
CA ASN A 102 16.40 -1.69 -3.51
C ASN A 102 17.02 -0.72 -2.49
N ASN A 103 18.34 -0.68 -2.43
CA ASN A 103 19.09 0.31 -1.64
C ASN A 103 19.49 1.55 -2.45
N LYS A 104 19.16 1.61 -3.73
CA LYS A 104 19.60 2.67 -4.66
C LYS A 104 18.60 3.82 -4.72
N TYR A 105 19.12 5.04 -4.81
CA TYR A 105 18.31 6.24 -5.08
C TYR A 105 19.16 7.38 -5.65
N HIS A 106 18.49 8.37 -6.24
CA HIS A 106 19.08 9.64 -6.64
C HIS A 106 18.68 10.73 -5.65
N SER A 107 19.63 11.54 -5.21
CA SER A 107 19.40 12.62 -4.22
C SER A 107 18.67 13.83 -4.80
N SER A 108 18.66 13.99 -6.13
CA SER A 108 17.97 15.09 -6.82
C SER A 108 17.57 14.68 -8.23
N PRO A 109 16.53 15.32 -8.80
CA PRO A 109 16.16 15.14 -10.20
C PRO A 109 17.34 15.45 -11.12
N GLY A 110 17.62 14.56 -12.07
CA GLY A 110 18.71 14.71 -13.04
C GLY A 110 20.11 14.39 -12.51
N SER A 111 20.26 13.96 -11.26
CA SER A 111 21.54 13.46 -10.76
C SER A 111 21.90 12.15 -11.46
N GLU A 112 23.14 12.06 -11.98
CA GLU A 112 23.70 10.80 -12.50
C GLU A 112 24.26 9.93 -11.35
N GLU A 113 24.50 10.52 -10.18
CA GLU A 113 25.02 9.84 -9.02
C GLU A 113 23.95 8.93 -8.39
N ILE A 114 24.29 7.66 -8.22
CA ILE A 114 23.46 6.66 -7.55
C ILE A 114 23.97 6.47 -6.12
N ASN A 115 23.18 6.89 -5.14
CA ASN A 115 23.41 6.57 -3.74
C ASN A 115 22.97 5.13 -3.45
N THR A 116 23.61 4.47 -2.49
CA THR A 116 23.38 3.04 -2.17
C THR A 116 23.26 2.76 -0.66
N ASP A 117 23.02 3.79 0.12
CA ASP A 117 22.94 3.75 1.58
C ASP A 117 21.51 3.71 2.14
N LYS A 118 20.49 3.67 1.25
CA LYS A 118 19.11 3.47 1.69
C LYS A 118 18.95 2.06 2.28
N PRO A 119 18.38 1.90 3.50
CA PRO A 119 18.14 0.59 4.06
C PRO A 119 17.16 -0.21 3.19
N GLY A 120 17.35 -1.53 3.16
CA GLY A 120 16.35 -2.43 2.60
C GLY A 120 15.11 -2.49 3.47
N VAL A 121 14.03 -3.11 2.95
CA VAL A 121 12.78 -3.25 3.69
C VAL A 121 12.50 -4.69 4.07
N LYS A 122 11.81 -4.91 5.19
CA LYS A 122 11.30 -6.21 5.66
C LYS A 122 9.81 -6.40 5.44
N ALA A 123 9.10 -5.33 5.13
CA ALA A 123 7.69 -5.35 4.75
C ALA A 123 7.41 -4.20 3.78
N ILE A 124 6.40 -4.35 2.95
CA ILE A 124 5.87 -3.32 2.04
C ILE A 124 4.42 -3.07 2.41
N VAL A 125 4.07 -1.82 2.69
CA VAL A 125 2.71 -1.35 2.85
C VAL A 125 2.32 -0.53 1.62
N ILE A 126 1.30 -0.98 0.90
CA ILE A 126 0.69 -0.24 -0.21
C ILE A 126 -0.43 0.61 0.38
N ALA A 127 -0.13 1.88 0.68
CA ALA A 127 -1.06 2.80 1.33
C ALA A 127 -2.07 3.44 0.37
N CYS A 128 -1.92 3.20 -0.93
CA CYS A 128 -2.82 3.64 -1.99
C CYS A 128 -3.89 2.60 -2.30
N ASN A 129 -5.17 3.01 -2.29
CA ASN A 129 -6.29 2.14 -2.65
C ASN A 129 -6.19 1.68 -4.11
N THR A 130 -5.93 2.59 -5.03
CA THR A 130 -5.82 2.25 -6.46
C THR A 130 -4.63 1.31 -6.71
N ALA A 131 -3.47 1.58 -6.10
CA ALA A 131 -2.32 0.71 -6.22
C ALA A 131 -2.57 -0.69 -5.61
N THR A 132 -3.26 -0.77 -4.47
CA THR A 132 -3.67 -2.05 -3.88
C THR A 132 -4.58 -2.82 -4.82
N ALA A 133 -5.61 -2.14 -5.37
CA ALA A 133 -6.61 -2.77 -6.24
C ALA A 133 -6.05 -3.32 -7.55
N TYR A 134 -5.10 -2.60 -8.16
CA TYR A 134 -4.64 -2.89 -9.52
C TYR A 134 -3.23 -3.49 -9.60
N GLY A 135 -2.41 -3.39 -8.54
CA GLY A 135 -1.00 -3.76 -8.60
C GLY A 135 -0.51 -4.69 -7.49
N LYS A 136 -1.24 -4.83 -6.36
CA LYS A 136 -0.77 -5.69 -5.25
C LYS A 136 -0.44 -7.12 -5.67
N PRO A 137 -1.25 -7.83 -6.48
CA PRO A 137 -0.90 -9.19 -6.92
C PRO A 137 0.42 -9.25 -7.70
N GLN A 138 0.71 -8.23 -8.51
CA GLN A 138 1.95 -8.15 -9.29
C GLN A 138 3.16 -7.85 -8.38
N VAL A 139 2.98 -7.04 -7.35
CA VAL A 139 4.02 -6.80 -6.34
C VAL A 139 4.32 -8.08 -5.55
N GLU A 140 3.29 -8.83 -5.16
CA GLU A 140 3.45 -10.13 -4.49
C GLU A 140 4.20 -11.13 -5.38
N GLU A 141 3.87 -11.20 -6.66
CA GLU A 141 4.55 -12.08 -7.61
C GLU A 141 6.01 -11.64 -7.83
N LEU A 142 6.27 -10.33 -7.96
CA LEU A 142 7.64 -9.79 -8.01
C LEU A 142 8.42 -10.22 -6.76
N CYS A 143 7.87 -10.02 -5.57
CA CYS A 143 8.50 -10.39 -4.31
C CYS A 143 8.84 -11.89 -4.25
N LYS A 144 7.94 -12.74 -4.75
CA LYS A 144 8.16 -14.18 -4.84
C LYS A 144 9.30 -14.53 -5.80
N ILE A 145 9.33 -13.91 -7.00
CA ILE A 145 10.36 -14.15 -8.01
C ILE A 145 11.75 -13.79 -7.48
N ILE A 146 11.88 -12.65 -6.79
CA ILE A 146 13.15 -12.19 -6.25
C ILE A 146 13.53 -12.83 -4.91
N GLY A 147 12.67 -13.67 -4.35
CA GLY A 147 12.92 -14.36 -3.07
C GLY A 147 12.78 -13.46 -1.83
N PHE A 148 12.05 -12.35 -1.93
CA PHE A 148 11.74 -11.50 -0.77
C PHE A 148 10.91 -12.27 0.25
N LYS A 149 11.35 -12.24 1.52
CA LYS A 149 10.71 -12.99 2.62
C LYS A 149 9.74 -12.15 3.45
N GLY A 150 9.69 -10.85 3.20
CA GLY A 150 8.78 -9.93 3.89
C GLY A 150 7.33 -10.06 3.40
N LYS A 151 6.46 -9.29 4.04
CA LYS A 151 5.04 -9.25 3.68
C LYS A 151 4.73 -8.04 2.81
N VAL A 152 3.77 -8.21 1.92
CA VAL A 152 3.12 -7.12 1.16
C VAL A 152 1.71 -6.95 1.71
N ILE A 153 1.42 -5.78 2.25
CA ILE A 153 0.14 -5.45 2.89
C ILE A 153 -0.50 -4.32 2.11
N GLY A 154 -1.72 -4.52 1.64
CA GLY A 154 -2.50 -3.47 0.98
C GLY A 154 -3.50 -2.84 1.95
N VAL A 155 -3.72 -1.54 1.82
CA VAL A 155 -4.67 -0.81 2.69
C VAL A 155 -6.11 -1.34 2.55
N ILE A 156 -6.50 -1.87 1.39
CA ILE A 156 -7.81 -2.52 1.20
C ILE A 156 -7.92 -3.77 2.08
N ASP A 157 -6.88 -4.62 2.10
CA ASP A 157 -6.90 -5.85 2.92
C ASP A 157 -6.99 -5.50 4.41
N ALA A 158 -6.20 -4.52 4.85
CA ALA A 158 -6.20 -4.06 6.24
C ALA A 158 -7.56 -3.46 6.63
N GLY A 159 -8.13 -2.59 5.79
CA GLY A 159 -9.44 -1.98 6.02
C GLY A 159 -10.57 -3.00 6.07
N CYS A 160 -10.59 -3.95 5.13
CA CYS A 160 -11.57 -5.02 5.12
C CYS A 160 -11.48 -5.92 6.37
N LYS A 161 -10.25 -6.30 6.74
CA LYS A 161 -10.04 -7.09 7.94
C LYS A 161 -10.50 -6.36 9.20
N GLY A 162 -10.04 -5.12 9.40
CA GLY A 162 -10.43 -4.31 10.55
C GLY A 162 -11.94 -4.08 10.65
N THR A 163 -12.61 -3.89 9.50
CA THR A 163 -14.08 -3.76 9.46
C THR A 163 -14.77 -5.06 9.92
N LEU A 164 -14.30 -6.21 9.44
CA LEU A 164 -14.87 -7.51 9.85
C LEU A 164 -14.58 -7.83 11.31
N ASP A 165 -13.41 -7.47 11.82
CA ASP A 165 -13.05 -7.66 13.23
C ASP A 165 -13.94 -6.83 14.18
N MET A 166 -14.55 -5.73 13.69
CA MET A 166 -15.51 -4.92 14.45
C MET A 166 -16.94 -5.49 14.43
N ILE A 167 -17.25 -6.40 13.51
CA ILE A 167 -18.56 -7.03 13.35
C ILE A 167 -18.52 -8.37 14.08
N GLY A 168 -19.46 -8.61 14.99
CA GLY A 168 -19.56 -9.91 15.68
C GLY A 168 -19.86 -11.05 14.70
N GLU A 169 -19.32 -12.23 14.96
CA GLU A 169 -19.42 -13.40 14.06
C GLU A 169 -20.85 -13.76 13.61
N ASN A 170 -21.84 -13.48 14.45
CA ASN A 170 -23.25 -13.79 14.20
C ASN A 170 -24.09 -12.56 13.85
N GLU A 171 -23.47 -11.41 13.68
CA GLU A 171 -24.19 -10.15 13.44
C GLU A 171 -24.41 -9.93 11.94
N ASN A 172 -25.63 -9.45 11.61
CA ASN A 172 -25.93 -8.95 10.29
C ASN A 172 -25.45 -7.51 10.18
N ALA A 173 -24.76 -7.17 9.10
CA ALA A 173 -24.23 -5.82 8.90
C ALA A 173 -24.30 -5.38 7.43
N THR A 174 -24.33 -4.07 7.25
CA THR A 174 -24.12 -3.45 5.92
C THR A 174 -22.86 -2.62 5.97
N ILE A 175 -21.91 -2.96 5.10
CA ILE A 175 -20.66 -2.22 4.94
C ILE A 175 -20.83 -1.25 3.77
N ALA A 176 -20.66 0.05 4.02
CA ALA A 176 -20.61 1.07 2.99
C ALA A 176 -19.16 1.43 2.66
N VAL A 177 -18.80 1.36 1.38
CA VAL A 177 -17.47 1.75 0.87
C VAL A 177 -17.61 2.99 0.01
N LEU A 178 -16.96 4.08 0.43
CA LEU A 178 -16.77 5.28 -0.37
C LEU A 178 -15.32 5.34 -0.85
N ALA A 179 -15.12 5.34 -2.15
CA ALA A 179 -13.78 5.35 -2.74
C ALA A 179 -13.79 6.08 -4.10
N THR A 180 -12.63 6.21 -4.75
CA THR A 180 -12.59 6.73 -6.12
C THR A 180 -13.37 5.82 -7.08
N PRO A 181 -13.95 6.36 -8.18
CA PRO A 181 -14.64 5.54 -9.17
C PRO A 181 -13.81 4.36 -9.65
N ALA A 182 -12.51 4.54 -9.89
CA ALA A 182 -11.60 3.49 -10.30
C ALA A 182 -11.48 2.37 -9.24
N THR A 183 -11.35 2.72 -7.97
CA THR A 183 -11.28 1.74 -6.87
C THR A 183 -12.60 0.95 -6.76
N VAL A 184 -13.75 1.61 -6.86
CA VAL A 184 -15.06 0.93 -6.87
C VAL A 184 -15.18 0.00 -8.06
N ALA A 185 -14.82 0.47 -9.27
CA ALA A 185 -14.89 -0.32 -10.51
C ALA A 185 -13.99 -1.57 -10.47
N SER A 186 -12.90 -1.55 -9.71
CA SER A 186 -12.03 -2.72 -9.53
C SER A 186 -12.70 -3.88 -8.81
N GLY A 187 -13.73 -3.62 -8.01
CA GLY A 187 -14.38 -4.61 -7.14
C GLY A 187 -13.49 -5.09 -5.99
N ALA A 188 -12.32 -4.47 -5.77
CA ALA A 188 -11.31 -4.98 -4.83
C ALA A 188 -11.84 -5.10 -3.39
N TYR A 189 -12.63 -4.14 -2.91
CA TYR A 189 -13.25 -4.21 -1.58
C TYR A 189 -14.23 -5.36 -1.47
N ILE A 190 -15.16 -5.51 -2.43
CA ILE A 190 -16.15 -6.62 -2.43
C ILE A 190 -15.43 -7.96 -2.46
N ASN A 191 -14.45 -8.11 -3.36
CA ASN A 191 -13.72 -9.36 -3.51
C ASN A 191 -12.92 -9.70 -2.24
N THR A 192 -12.29 -8.71 -1.60
CA THR A 192 -11.53 -8.91 -0.37
C THR A 192 -12.46 -9.25 0.81
N LEU A 193 -13.57 -8.51 0.98
CA LEU A 193 -14.57 -8.83 2.00
C LEU A 193 -15.16 -10.23 1.80
N ASN A 194 -15.53 -10.59 0.58
CA ASN A 194 -16.03 -11.93 0.27
C ASN A 194 -15.03 -13.06 0.57
N LYS A 195 -13.73 -12.77 0.40
CA LYS A 195 -12.66 -13.71 0.74
C LYS A 195 -12.49 -13.86 2.25
N LEU A 196 -12.57 -12.75 2.99
CA LEU A 196 -12.28 -12.71 4.42
C LEU A 196 -13.48 -13.14 5.30
N LYS A 197 -14.73 -12.89 4.84
CA LYS A 197 -15.95 -13.17 5.62
C LYS A 197 -16.34 -14.66 5.73
N LYS A 198 -15.48 -15.57 5.30
CA LYS A 198 -15.80 -17.02 5.26
C LYS A 198 -16.20 -17.59 6.62
N ASP A 199 -15.68 -17.02 7.70
CA ASP A 199 -15.94 -17.46 9.06
C ASP A 199 -17.12 -16.71 9.72
N GLN A 200 -17.69 -15.71 9.04
CA GLN A 200 -18.85 -14.96 9.48
C GLN A 200 -20.13 -15.79 9.25
N LYS A 201 -20.96 -15.89 10.28
CA LYS A 201 -22.25 -16.56 10.23
C LYS A 201 -23.41 -15.62 9.96
N GLY A 202 -23.22 -14.33 10.28
CA GLY A 202 -24.16 -13.27 9.98
C GLY A 202 -24.13 -12.88 8.50
N GLU A 203 -25.21 -12.30 8.02
CA GLU A 203 -25.33 -11.79 6.65
C GLU A 203 -24.66 -10.42 6.54
N ILE A 204 -23.64 -10.28 5.66
CA ILE A 204 -22.94 -9.03 5.39
C ILE A 204 -23.25 -8.55 3.98
N ALA A 205 -24.00 -7.46 3.88
CA ALA A 205 -24.21 -6.74 2.64
C ALA A 205 -23.10 -5.69 2.43
N VAL A 206 -22.69 -5.50 1.17
CA VAL A 206 -21.68 -4.49 0.81
C VAL A 206 -22.25 -3.57 -0.23
N ILE A 207 -22.28 -2.26 0.05
CA ILE A 207 -22.64 -1.22 -0.90
C ILE A 207 -21.41 -0.37 -1.20
N GLN A 208 -21.25 0.04 -2.47
CA GLN A 208 -20.11 0.87 -2.87
C GLN A 208 -20.58 2.13 -3.59
N GLN A 209 -19.94 3.26 -3.28
CA GLN A 209 -20.18 4.53 -3.95
C GLN A 209 -18.87 5.13 -4.43
N GLY A 210 -18.80 5.45 -5.71
CA GLY A 210 -17.70 6.23 -6.30
C GLY A 210 -17.87 7.71 -6.04
N GLY A 211 -16.90 8.33 -5.39
CA GLY A 211 -16.86 9.77 -5.13
C GLY A 211 -16.23 10.53 -6.30
N LYS A 212 -16.99 10.73 -7.40
CA LYS A 212 -16.48 11.48 -8.55
C LYS A 212 -16.20 12.94 -8.16
N GLY A 213 -15.00 13.44 -8.48
CA GLY A 213 -14.57 14.80 -8.17
C GLY A 213 -14.17 15.02 -6.71
N LEU A 214 -14.40 14.05 -5.83
CA LEU A 214 -14.14 14.22 -4.40
C LEU A 214 -12.64 14.35 -4.08
N HIS A 215 -11.81 13.47 -4.63
CA HIS A 215 -10.37 13.54 -4.39
C HIS A 215 -9.75 14.76 -5.08
N GLU A 216 -10.25 15.15 -6.23
CA GLU A 216 -9.83 16.35 -6.92
C GLU A 216 -10.15 17.62 -6.12
N SER A 217 -11.31 17.66 -5.46
CA SER A 217 -11.67 18.75 -4.55
C SER A 217 -10.77 18.81 -3.31
N ILE A 218 -10.43 17.64 -2.74
CA ILE A 218 -9.50 17.53 -1.61
C ILE A 218 -8.10 18.00 -2.02
N ASP A 219 -7.66 17.67 -3.23
CA ASP A 219 -6.38 18.10 -3.80
C ASP A 219 -6.38 19.57 -4.28
N ASN A 220 -7.44 20.32 -3.98
CA ASN A 220 -7.62 21.73 -4.36
C ASN A 220 -7.50 21.99 -5.88
N LYS A 221 -7.97 21.06 -6.72
CA LYS A 221 -8.05 21.31 -8.16
C LYS A 221 -9.14 22.33 -8.48
N PRO A 222 -8.82 23.48 -9.11
CA PRO A 222 -9.75 24.60 -9.26
C PRO A 222 -11.09 24.25 -9.91
N GLU A 223 -11.09 23.31 -10.86
CA GLU A 223 -12.28 22.87 -11.60
C GLU A 223 -13.27 22.05 -10.76
N PHE A 224 -12.87 21.65 -9.55
CA PHE A 224 -13.70 20.84 -8.61
C PHE A 224 -13.99 21.58 -7.30
N ILE A 225 -13.52 22.84 -7.15
CA ILE A 225 -13.80 23.68 -5.99
C ILE A 225 -14.87 24.68 -6.43
N GLY A 226 -16.11 24.51 -5.95
CA GLY A 226 -17.23 25.41 -6.19
C GLY A 226 -17.18 26.68 -5.35
#